data_594cb43d560b1a86bdbbce5932591bdc
#
_entry.id   594cb43d560b1a86bdbbce5932591bdc
#
_cell.length_a   1.000
_cell.length_b   1.000
_cell.length_c   1.000
_cell.angle_alpha   90.00
_cell.angle_beta   90.00
_cell.angle_gamma   90.00
#
_symmetry.space_group_name_H-M   'P 1'
#
loop_
_entity.id
_entity.type
_entity.pdbx_description
1 polymer ?
#
loop_
_entity_poly.entity_id
_entity_poly.type
_entity_poly.pdbx_seq_one_letter_code
_entity_poly.pdbx_strand_id
1 'polypeptide(L)'
;FDVLEQIHDKTGIPLVLHGGSGITDADFRKAIELGIVKVNIATASFNRLTKHAEEYLKSEGVHNYFDLNVAMVQGTYENVRHHIEVFNCEMPLDEVSIH
;
A
#
# COMPACT_ATOMS: atom_id res chain seq x y z
N PHE A 1 -2.77 2.20 18.99
CA PHE A 1 -4.07 1.53 18.75
C PHE A 1 -5.11 1.79 19.86
N ASP A 2 -4.69 1.93 21.10
CA ASP A 2 -5.63 2.20 22.19
C ASP A 2 -6.40 3.52 21.98
N VAL A 3 -5.73 4.55 21.50
CA VAL A 3 -6.35 5.83 21.18
C VAL A 3 -7.35 5.69 20.03
N LEU A 4 -6.97 4.95 18.98
CA LEU A 4 -7.83 4.69 17.83
C LEU A 4 -9.10 3.94 18.25
N GLU A 5 -8.96 2.90 19.06
CA GLU A 5 -10.09 2.14 19.58
C GLU A 5 -11.03 3.02 20.41
N GLN A 6 -10.48 3.86 21.28
CA GLN A 6 -11.27 4.78 22.10
C GLN A 6 -12.04 5.81 21.25
N ILE A 7 -11.41 6.35 20.21
CA ILE A 7 -12.07 7.28 19.31
C ILE A 7 -13.21 6.61 18.58
N HIS A 8 -13.00 5.42 18.06
CA HIS A 8 -14.03 4.66 17.34
C HIS A 8 -15.20 4.31 18.26
N ASP A 9 -14.92 3.83 19.46
CA ASP A 9 -15.94 3.44 20.45
C ASP A 9 -16.79 4.63 20.89
N LYS A 10 -16.18 5.80 21.04
CA LYS A 10 -16.89 7.01 21.47
C LYS A 10 -17.70 7.68 20.39
N THR A 11 -17.22 7.66 19.15
CA THR A 11 -17.82 8.40 18.05
C THR A 11 -18.67 7.55 17.12
N GLY A 12 -18.28 6.29 16.91
CA GLY A 12 -18.89 5.42 15.92
C GLY A 12 -18.69 5.90 14.47
N ILE A 13 -17.85 6.90 14.25
CA ILE A 13 -17.61 7.48 12.93
C ILE A 13 -16.51 6.71 12.19
N PRO A 14 -16.69 6.43 10.89
CA PRO A 14 -15.61 5.86 10.07
C PRO A 14 -14.37 6.75 10.08
N LEU A 15 -13.20 6.14 10.25
CA LEU A 15 -11.94 6.85 10.41
C LEU A 15 -11.04 6.69 9.18
N VAL A 16 -10.17 7.67 8.95
CA VAL A 16 -9.19 7.70 7.86
C VAL A 16 -7.79 7.68 8.46
N LEU A 17 -6.92 6.83 7.93
CA LEU A 17 -5.51 6.78 8.29
C LEU A 17 -4.69 7.50 7.23
N HIS A 18 -3.96 8.54 7.65
CA HIS A 18 -3.00 9.25 6.81
C HIS A 18 -1.57 8.78 7.11
N GLY A 19 -0.70 8.89 6.11
CA GLY A 19 0.72 8.64 6.30
C GLY A 19 1.04 7.19 6.67
N GLY A 20 0.50 6.23 5.96
CA GLY A 20 0.69 4.80 6.22
C GLY A 20 2.10 4.26 6.06
N SER A 21 3.11 5.11 5.76
CA SER A 21 4.51 4.70 5.67
C SER A 21 5.03 4.19 7.00
N GLY A 22 5.73 3.06 6.97
CA GLY A 22 6.33 2.48 8.17
C GLY A 22 5.37 1.66 9.02
N ILE A 23 4.10 1.55 8.64
CA ILE A 23 3.13 0.70 9.32
C ILE A 23 3.26 -0.72 8.78
N THR A 24 3.28 -1.72 9.66
CA THR A 24 3.33 -3.12 9.25
C THR A 24 1.98 -3.60 8.70
N ASP A 25 2.02 -4.68 7.92
CA ASP A 25 0.80 -5.28 7.37
C ASP A 25 -0.18 -5.71 8.46
N ALA A 26 0.33 -6.28 9.55
CA ALA A 26 -0.49 -6.68 10.70
C ALA A 26 -1.15 -5.47 11.36
N ASP A 27 -0.43 -4.36 11.47
CA ASP A 27 -0.95 -3.13 12.05
C ASP A 27 -2.01 -2.48 11.15
N PHE A 28 -1.87 -2.54 9.82
CA PHE A 28 -2.92 -2.13 8.90
C PHE A 28 -4.22 -2.91 9.12
N ARG A 29 -4.11 -4.24 9.20
CA ARG A 29 -5.29 -5.09 9.42
C ARG A 29 -5.96 -4.77 10.75
N LYS A 30 -5.16 -4.58 11.80
CA LYS A 30 -5.68 -4.21 13.11
C LYS A 30 -6.38 -2.84 13.09
N ALA A 31 -5.79 -1.85 12.43
CA ALA A 31 -6.41 -0.54 12.27
C ALA A 31 -7.75 -0.62 11.54
N ILE A 32 -7.85 -1.45 10.50
CA ILE A 32 -9.09 -1.68 9.76
C ILE A 32 -10.14 -2.31 10.68
N GLU A 33 -9.77 -3.30 11.47
CA GLU A 33 -10.66 -3.92 12.45
C GLU A 33 -11.17 -2.92 13.47
N LEU A 34 -10.37 -1.92 13.83
CA LEU A 34 -10.71 -0.88 14.80
C LEU A 34 -11.49 0.30 14.21
N GLY A 35 -11.81 0.27 12.92
CA GLY A 35 -12.69 1.27 12.32
C GLY A 35 -12.10 2.17 11.25
N ILE A 36 -10.85 1.93 10.83
CA ILE A 36 -10.27 2.66 9.70
C ILE A 36 -10.92 2.14 8.42
N VAL A 37 -11.51 3.04 7.64
CA VAL A 37 -12.19 2.70 6.38
C VAL A 37 -11.45 3.22 5.16
N LYS A 38 -10.47 4.08 5.35
CA LYS A 38 -9.64 4.63 4.28
C LYS A 38 -8.21 4.77 4.74
N VAL A 39 -7.27 4.37 3.90
CA VAL A 39 -5.83 4.53 4.13
C VAL A 39 -5.22 5.28 2.96
N ASN A 40 -4.47 6.33 3.25
CA ASN A 40 -3.73 7.10 2.24
C ASN A 40 -2.28 6.62 2.21
N ILE A 41 -1.81 6.20 1.04
CA ILE A 41 -0.46 5.69 0.84
C ILE A 41 0.20 6.43 -0.30
N ALA A 42 1.36 7.01 -0.06
CA ALA A 42 2.15 7.68 -1.09
C ALA A 42 3.62 7.28 -1.01
N THR A 43 4.26 7.45 0.14
CA THR A 43 5.69 7.21 0.32
C THR A 43 6.10 5.78 -0.01
N ALA A 44 5.31 4.78 0.37
CA ALA A 44 5.58 3.38 0.04
C ALA A 44 5.57 3.15 -1.48
N SER A 45 4.64 3.77 -2.20
CA SER A 45 4.59 3.70 -3.66
C SER A 45 5.80 4.35 -4.31
N PHE A 46 6.19 5.53 -3.83
CA PHE A 46 7.39 6.23 -4.34
C PHE A 46 8.66 5.44 -4.05
N ASN A 47 8.78 4.82 -2.89
CA ASN A 47 9.94 4.00 -2.55
C ASN A 47 10.05 2.75 -3.44
N ARG A 48 8.94 2.09 -3.72
CA ARG A 48 8.90 0.95 -4.65
C ARG A 48 9.27 1.34 -6.06
N LEU A 49 8.71 2.46 -6.53
CA LEU A 49 9.02 3.02 -7.85
C LEU A 49 10.51 3.32 -7.96
N THR A 50 11.08 3.99 -6.97
CA THR A 50 12.51 4.33 -6.93
C THR A 50 13.38 3.08 -6.91
N LYS A 51 13.02 2.08 -6.12
CA LYS A 51 13.76 0.82 -6.04
C LYS A 51 13.80 0.10 -7.39
N HIS A 52 12.68 0.01 -8.08
CA HIS A 52 12.63 -0.60 -9.42
C HIS A 52 13.42 0.19 -10.44
N ALA A 53 13.38 1.52 -10.38
CA ALA A 53 14.19 2.37 -11.25
C ALA A 53 15.69 2.14 -11.02
N GLU A 54 16.12 2.09 -9.75
CA GLU A 54 17.51 1.82 -9.39
C GLU A 54 17.98 0.45 -9.86
N GLU A 55 17.19 -0.58 -9.65
CA GLU A 55 17.50 -1.95 -10.08
C GLU A 55 17.65 -2.01 -11.60
N TYR A 56 16.77 -1.35 -12.33
CA TYR A 56 16.87 -1.26 -13.78
C TYR A 56 18.16 -0.59 -14.23
N LEU A 57 18.48 0.57 -13.63
CA LEU A 57 19.69 1.34 -14.00
C LEU A 57 20.99 0.62 -13.62
N LYS A 58 20.96 -0.27 -12.64
CA LYS A 58 22.11 -1.10 -12.27
C LYS A 58 22.23 -2.38 -13.07
N SER A 59 21.21 -2.76 -13.83
CA SER A 59 21.25 -3.94 -14.67
C SER A 59 22.22 -3.77 -15.85
N GLU A 60 22.71 -4.86 -16.42
CA GLU A 60 23.60 -4.82 -17.56
C GLU A 60 22.86 -4.44 -18.84
N GLY A 61 23.57 -3.78 -19.76
CA GLY A 61 23.06 -3.44 -21.07
C GLY A 61 22.75 -1.95 -21.24
N VAL A 62 22.17 -1.62 -22.37
CA VAL A 62 21.79 -0.25 -22.71
C VAL A 62 20.42 0.06 -22.10
N HIS A 63 20.33 1.18 -21.41
CA HIS A 63 19.09 1.62 -20.78
C HIS A 63 18.42 2.69 -21.63
N ASN A 64 17.09 2.71 -21.60
CA ASN A 64 16.30 3.71 -22.28
C ASN A 64 15.11 4.15 -21.43
N TYR A 65 14.53 5.28 -21.81
CA TYR A 65 13.44 5.89 -21.06
C TYR A 65 12.19 5.03 -21.01
N PHE A 66 11.84 4.34 -22.08
CA PHE A 66 10.64 3.51 -22.12
C PHE A 66 10.73 2.33 -21.14
N ASP A 67 11.85 1.64 -21.14
CA ASP A 67 12.07 0.51 -20.23
C ASP A 67 12.20 0.97 -18.78
N LEU A 68 12.77 2.16 -18.55
CA LEU A 68 12.78 2.77 -17.21
C LEU A 68 11.35 3.02 -16.72
N ASN A 69 10.48 3.56 -17.57
CA ASN A 69 9.09 3.77 -17.21
C ASN A 69 8.37 2.45 -16.92
N VAL A 70 8.61 1.40 -17.68
CA VAL A 70 8.04 0.07 -17.42
C VAL A 70 8.46 -0.43 -16.05
N ALA A 71 9.74 -0.27 -15.68
CA ALA A 71 10.24 -0.67 -14.36
C ALA A 71 9.54 0.11 -13.24
N MET A 72 9.38 1.41 -13.41
CA MET A 72 8.72 2.28 -12.44
C MET A 72 7.24 1.93 -12.27
N VAL A 73 6.54 1.68 -13.36
CA VAL A 73 5.13 1.25 -13.35
C VAL A 73 4.99 -0.10 -12.65
N GLN A 74 5.91 -1.03 -12.90
CA GLN A 74 5.91 -2.33 -12.25
C GLN A 74 6.06 -2.21 -10.73
N GLY A 75 6.92 -1.31 -10.27
CA GLY A 75 7.09 -1.05 -8.83
C GLY A 75 5.81 -0.53 -8.20
N THR A 76 5.16 0.43 -8.84
CA THR A 76 3.88 0.98 -8.37
C THR A 76 2.78 -0.09 -8.37
N TYR A 77 2.70 -0.88 -9.43
CA TYR A 77 1.74 -1.98 -9.55
C TYR A 77 1.89 -2.97 -8.40
N GLU A 78 3.10 -3.43 -8.12
CA GLU A 78 3.36 -4.38 -7.03
C GLU A 78 2.97 -3.81 -5.67
N ASN A 79 3.26 -2.53 -5.44
CA ASN A 79 2.91 -1.89 -4.19
C ASN A 79 1.40 -1.77 -4.00
N VAL A 80 0.68 -1.35 -5.02
CA VAL A 80 -0.78 -1.24 -4.98
C VAL A 80 -1.42 -2.61 -4.78
N ARG A 81 -0.96 -3.61 -5.53
CA ARG A 81 -1.45 -4.99 -5.39
C ARG A 81 -1.25 -5.51 -3.96
N HIS A 82 -0.05 -5.32 -3.41
CA HIS A 82 0.26 -5.74 -2.05
C HIS A 82 -0.70 -5.11 -1.02
N HIS A 83 -0.92 -3.80 -1.12
CA HIS A 83 -1.79 -3.10 -0.18
C HIS A 83 -3.26 -3.49 -0.34
N ILE A 84 -3.73 -3.75 -1.56
CA ILE A 84 -5.08 -4.26 -1.77
C ILE A 84 -5.26 -5.60 -1.04
N GLU A 85 -4.31 -6.51 -1.19
CA GLU A 85 -4.35 -7.81 -0.51
C GLU A 85 -4.33 -7.67 1.02
N VAL A 86 -3.48 -6.78 1.53
CA VAL A 86 -3.40 -6.50 2.99
C VAL A 86 -4.72 -5.95 3.51
N PHE A 87 -5.31 -4.98 2.81
CA PHE A 87 -6.55 -4.32 3.25
C PHE A 87 -7.77 -5.23 3.14
N ASN A 88 -7.71 -6.25 2.31
CA ASN A 88 -8.75 -7.27 2.22
C ASN A 88 -8.52 -8.46 3.17
N CYS A 89 -7.70 -8.27 4.21
CA CYS A 89 -7.44 -9.26 5.24
C CYS A 89 -6.97 -10.60 4.67
N GLU A 90 -5.98 -10.53 3.78
CA GLU A 90 -5.33 -11.67 3.10
C GLU A 90 -6.18 -12.35 2.01
N MET A 91 -7.32 -11.78 1.65
CA MET A 91 -8.08 -12.29 0.53
C MET A 91 -7.31 -12.09 -0.78
N PRO A 92 -7.02 -13.14 -1.57
CA PRO A 92 -6.37 -12.99 -2.88
C PRO A 92 -7.19 -12.11 -3.83
N LEU A 93 -6.52 -11.39 -4.75
CA LEU A 93 -7.19 -10.47 -5.67
C LEU A 93 -8.23 -11.16 -6.56
N ASP A 94 -7.99 -12.40 -6.96
CA ASP A 94 -8.92 -13.18 -7.79
C ASP A 94 -10.22 -13.54 -7.06
N GLU A 95 -10.23 -13.46 -5.73
CA GLU A 95 -11.40 -13.70 -4.89
C GLU A 95 -12.09 -12.40 -4.48
N VAL A 96 -11.50 -11.24 -4.79
CA VAL A 96 -12.10 -9.94 -4.49
C VAL A 96 -13.25 -9.68 -5.46
N SER A 97 -14.43 -9.46 -4.90
CA SER A 97 -15.60 -9.10 -5.68
C SER A 97 -15.56 -7.62 -6.05
N ILE A 98 -15.54 -7.32 -7.34
CA ILE A 98 -15.57 -5.94 -7.85
C ILE A 98 -17.02 -5.64 -8.25
N HIS A 99 -17.63 -4.79 -7.50
CA HIS A 99 -18.99 -4.34 -7.76
C HIS A 99 -19.04 -2.86 -8.15
#